data_bbc08690cb2a81aacce7a7ac532efe47
#
_entry.id   bbc08690cb2a81aacce7a7ac532efe47
#
_cell.length_a   1.000
_cell.length_b   1.000
_cell.length_c   1.000
_cell.angle_alpha   90.00
_cell.angle_beta   90.00
_cell.angle_gamma   90.00
#
_symmetry.space_group_name_H-M   'P 1'
#
loop_
_entity.id
_entity.type
_entity.pdbx_description
1 polymer ?
#
loop_
_entity_poly.entity_id
_entity_poly.type
_entity_poly.pdbx_seq_one_letter_code
_entity_poly.pdbx_strand_id
1 'polypeptide(L)'
;MTKVRLLFGLLLASLALVATACGGGSDEVPTGAVAVVNGTEISKAQLSEYMELSKKGYERTKQTFPKAGTPEYQDIQARNLSYLVELVQLQQAADDLGIEVTDEAVAKLENRTIKSKFDGDRAEYVKALKKAGYTPEQYRKTAYLYAVFSSKIFTAVTKDVTVTPQEVLEYYTANQAQYGTPRSRDVRHILIQVKDKDGNVDFAASKAKADDVYAQLKAGADFAALVKKYSADTGSVADGGKYSVVEGQGTVAEFEKAAFALATHEVSKPVKTQFGYHLIEPIEDTKKATAQPFEKVQASIKALLLQQKRNEEIQKWVEEQKAAYDGKITYAAGYEPPAVPDAPTDTQ
;
A
#
# COMPACT_ATOMS: atom_id res chain seq x y z
N MET A 1 -13.08 -18.59 -1.38
CA MET A 1 -13.24 -17.16 -1.11
C MET A 1 -12.09 -16.33 -1.67
N THR A 2 -10.89 -16.85 -1.80
CA THR A 2 -9.67 -16.14 -2.22
C THR A 2 -9.66 -15.72 -3.71
N LYS A 3 -10.11 -16.58 -4.63
CA LYS A 3 -10.07 -16.30 -6.08
C LYS A 3 -11.04 -15.20 -6.54
N VAL A 4 -12.18 -15.02 -5.84
CA VAL A 4 -13.15 -13.95 -6.17
C VAL A 4 -12.64 -12.56 -5.70
N ARG A 5 -11.91 -12.50 -4.58
CA ARG A 5 -11.25 -11.25 -4.13
C ARG A 5 -10.14 -10.79 -5.08
N LEU A 6 -9.48 -11.73 -5.79
CA LEU A 6 -8.43 -11.44 -6.76
C LEU A 6 -8.95 -10.86 -8.08
N LEU A 7 -10.23 -11.08 -8.47
CA LEU A 7 -10.85 -10.42 -9.62
C LEU A 7 -11.09 -8.93 -9.35
N PHE A 8 -11.45 -8.57 -8.09
CA PHE A 8 -11.60 -7.17 -7.69
C PHE A 8 -10.28 -6.42 -7.52
N GLY A 9 -9.15 -7.12 -7.38
CA GLY A 9 -7.82 -6.50 -7.26
C GLY A 9 -7.22 -6.00 -8.58
N LEU A 10 -7.89 -6.20 -9.72
CA LEU A 10 -7.53 -5.59 -11.01
C LEU A 10 -8.04 -4.13 -11.14
N LEU A 11 -8.81 -3.67 -10.16
CA LEU A 11 -9.49 -2.38 -10.14
C LEU A 11 -8.65 -1.31 -9.42
N LEU A 12 -7.31 -1.22 -9.61
CA LEU A 12 -6.61 -0.17 -8.89
C LEU A 12 -5.34 0.33 -9.54
N ALA A 13 -5.50 1.10 -10.57
CA ALA A 13 -4.99 2.45 -10.61
C ALA A 13 -6.15 3.28 -11.16
N SER A 14 -7.11 3.65 -10.30
CA SER A 14 -8.14 4.62 -10.68
C SER A 14 -7.42 5.92 -11.03
N LEU A 15 -7.30 6.20 -12.32
CA LEU A 15 -7.09 7.52 -12.84
C LEU A 15 -8.37 8.31 -12.51
N ALA A 16 -8.52 8.75 -11.27
CA ALA A 16 -9.70 9.49 -10.85
C ALA A 16 -9.71 10.85 -11.57
N LEU A 17 -10.40 10.91 -12.71
CA LEU A 17 -10.61 12.11 -13.53
C LEU A 17 -11.85 12.90 -13.08
N VAL A 18 -12.27 12.81 -11.82
CA VAL A 18 -13.45 13.53 -11.35
C VAL A 18 -13.15 15.02 -11.30
N ALA A 19 -13.63 15.77 -12.29
CA ALA A 19 -13.69 17.23 -12.22
C ALA A 19 -14.90 17.65 -11.37
N THR A 20 -14.73 18.57 -10.45
CA THR A 20 -15.82 19.22 -9.73
C THR A 20 -16.64 20.05 -10.71
N ALA A 21 -17.91 19.71 -10.94
CA ALA A 21 -18.82 20.52 -11.71
C ALA A 21 -19.18 21.79 -10.92
N CYS A 22 -18.48 22.90 -11.18
CA CYS A 22 -19.00 24.23 -10.83
C CYS A 22 -19.96 24.66 -11.92
N GLY A 23 -21.26 24.71 -11.62
CA GLY A 23 -22.31 25.03 -12.54
C GLY A 23 -22.17 26.44 -13.14
N GLY A 24 -22.52 26.54 -14.42
CA GLY A 24 -22.66 27.81 -15.11
C GLY A 24 -22.72 27.65 -16.63
N GLY A 25 -23.72 26.95 -17.14
CA GLY A 25 -24.05 26.94 -18.56
C GLY A 25 -25.38 26.26 -18.77
N SER A 26 -26.36 26.94 -19.32
CA SER A 26 -27.71 26.47 -19.61
C SER A 26 -27.74 25.55 -20.84
N ASP A 27 -26.87 24.56 -20.91
CA ASP A 27 -27.02 23.48 -21.88
C ASP A 27 -27.93 22.43 -21.23
N GLU A 28 -29.19 22.46 -21.65
CA GLU A 28 -30.23 21.55 -21.16
C GLU A 28 -29.81 20.11 -21.49
N VAL A 29 -29.63 19.28 -20.45
CA VAL A 29 -29.29 17.85 -20.65
C VAL A 29 -30.41 17.20 -21.46
N PRO A 30 -30.12 16.53 -22.61
CA PRO A 30 -31.11 15.98 -23.47
C PRO A 30 -32.06 15.01 -22.76
N THR A 31 -33.33 14.99 -23.19
CA THR A 31 -34.33 14.07 -22.62
C THR A 31 -33.86 12.61 -22.78
N GLY A 32 -33.71 11.92 -21.63
CA GLY A 32 -33.21 10.52 -21.65
C GLY A 32 -31.75 10.39 -21.21
N ALA A 33 -30.96 11.48 -21.18
CA ALA A 33 -29.64 11.52 -20.59
C ALA A 33 -29.71 11.83 -19.08
N VAL A 34 -28.68 11.44 -18.35
CA VAL A 34 -28.45 11.74 -16.93
C VAL A 34 -27.28 12.69 -16.74
N ALA A 35 -26.35 12.72 -17.70
CA ALA A 35 -25.25 13.66 -17.76
C ALA A 35 -24.79 13.83 -19.21
N VAL A 36 -24.08 14.94 -19.46
CA VAL A 36 -23.31 15.20 -20.69
C VAL A 36 -21.87 15.49 -20.29
N VAL A 37 -20.92 14.82 -20.90
CA VAL A 37 -19.47 14.97 -20.63
C VAL A 37 -18.80 15.46 -21.90
N ASN A 38 -18.45 16.74 -21.95
CA ASN A 38 -17.83 17.37 -23.14
C ASN A 38 -18.55 16.96 -24.46
N GLY A 39 -19.88 17.08 -24.48
CA GLY A 39 -20.73 16.75 -25.63
C GLY A 39 -21.15 15.28 -25.75
N THR A 40 -20.61 14.36 -24.97
CA THR A 40 -21.01 12.95 -24.97
C THR A 40 -22.08 12.68 -23.91
N GLU A 41 -23.23 12.14 -24.34
CA GLU A 41 -24.36 11.83 -23.46
C GLU A 41 -24.16 10.52 -22.69
N ILE A 42 -24.50 10.53 -21.40
CA ILE A 42 -24.68 9.34 -20.57
C ILE A 42 -26.19 9.13 -20.38
N SER A 43 -26.71 8.03 -20.92
CA SER A 43 -28.15 7.77 -20.89
C SER A 43 -28.62 7.19 -19.54
N LYS A 44 -29.94 7.36 -19.26
CA LYS A 44 -30.63 6.67 -18.15
C LYS A 44 -30.48 5.15 -18.22
N ALA A 45 -30.48 4.59 -19.43
CA ALA A 45 -30.33 3.15 -19.64
C ALA A 45 -28.95 2.64 -19.19
N GLN A 46 -27.88 3.36 -19.54
CA GLN A 46 -26.53 3.04 -19.08
C GLN A 46 -26.45 3.07 -17.55
N LEU A 47 -26.93 4.15 -16.92
CA LEU A 47 -26.91 4.23 -15.45
C LEU A 47 -27.73 3.10 -14.82
N SER A 48 -28.91 2.76 -15.37
CA SER A 48 -29.75 1.68 -14.89
C SER A 48 -29.05 0.31 -14.92
N GLU A 49 -28.25 0.03 -15.95
CA GLU A 49 -27.44 -1.20 -16.01
C GLU A 49 -26.46 -1.31 -14.83
N TYR A 50 -25.78 -0.22 -14.47
CA TYR A 50 -24.85 -0.19 -13.34
C TYR A 50 -25.57 -0.23 -11.98
N MET A 51 -26.75 0.36 -11.87
CA MET A 51 -27.60 0.24 -10.68
C MET A 51 -28.04 -1.21 -10.44
N GLU A 52 -28.42 -1.95 -11.50
CA GLU A 52 -28.73 -3.38 -11.40
C GLU A 52 -27.52 -4.24 -11.00
N LEU A 53 -26.31 -3.91 -11.48
CA LEU A 53 -25.09 -4.56 -11.01
C LEU A 53 -24.83 -4.31 -9.52
N SER A 54 -25.04 -3.08 -9.07
CA SER A 54 -24.95 -2.73 -7.65
C SER A 54 -25.95 -3.51 -6.80
N LYS A 55 -27.20 -3.60 -7.24
CA LYS A 55 -28.27 -4.38 -6.58
C LYS A 55 -27.90 -5.86 -6.44
N LYS A 56 -27.38 -6.50 -7.50
CA LYS A 56 -26.86 -7.87 -7.43
C LYS A 56 -25.72 -8.02 -6.43
N GLY A 57 -24.91 -6.98 -6.25
CA GLY A 57 -23.87 -6.92 -5.22
C GLY A 57 -24.44 -7.04 -3.81
N TYR A 58 -25.49 -6.28 -3.50
CA TYR A 58 -26.20 -6.32 -2.22
C TYR A 58 -26.88 -7.67 -1.97
N GLU A 59 -27.58 -8.23 -2.98
CA GLU A 59 -28.19 -9.56 -2.91
C GLU A 59 -27.17 -10.65 -2.56
N ARG A 60 -25.98 -10.61 -3.16
CA ARG A 60 -24.89 -11.54 -2.89
C ARG A 60 -24.41 -11.48 -1.43
N THR A 61 -24.39 -10.30 -0.84
CA THR A 61 -23.99 -10.09 0.57
C THR A 61 -25.16 -10.26 1.54
N LYS A 62 -26.35 -10.67 1.01
CA LYS A 62 -27.60 -10.81 1.77
C LYS A 62 -28.02 -9.50 2.45
N GLN A 63 -27.70 -8.37 1.83
CA GLN A 63 -28.10 -7.04 2.26
C GLN A 63 -29.30 -6.58 1.42
N THR A 64 -30.17 -5.78 2.03
CA THR A 64 -31.30 -5.16 1.32
C THR A 64 -30.76 -3.97 0.51
N PHE A 65 -31.06 -3.95 -0.79
CA PHE A 65 -30.73 -2.81 -1.64
C PHE A 65 -31.57 -1.59 -1.22
N PRO A 66 -30.98 -0.39 -1.08
CA PRO A 66 -31.70 0.81 -0.67
C PRO A 66 -32.87 1.14 -1.61
N LYS A 67 -33.94 1.71 -1.04
CA LYS A 67 -35.11 2.13 -1.83
C LYS A 67 -34.81 3.42 -2.59
N ALA A 68 -35.35 3.53 -3.80
CA ALA A 68 -35.24 4.76 -4.59
C ALA A 68 -35.70 5.98 -3.77
N GLY A 69 -34.92 7.06 -3.85
CA GLY A 69 -35.15 8.31 -3.13
C GLY A 69 -34.53 8.38 -1.73
N THR A 70 -33.94 7.29 -1.21
CA THR A 70 -33.18 7.36 0.06
C THR A 70 -31.77 7.91 -0.17
N PRO A 71 -31.13 8.52 0.82
CA PRO A 71 -29.73 9.00 0.70
C PRO A 71 -28.76 7.91 0.27
N GLU A 72 -28.89 6.70 0.81
CA GLU A 72 -28.05 5.57 0.47
C GLU A 72 -28.22 5.12 -1.01
N TYR A 73 -29.46 5.22 -1.55
CA TYR A 73 -29.70 4.97 -2.96
C TYR A 73 -29.04 6.05 -3.83
N GLN A 74 -29.16 7.31 -3.44
CA GLN A 74 -28.54 8.43 -4.14
C GLN A 74 -27.00 8.32 -4.14
N ASP A 75 -26.39 7.87 -3.04
CA ASP A 75 -24.95 7.62 -2.98
C ASP A 75 -24.50 6.52 -3.95
N ILE A 76 -25.29 5.44 -4.09
CA ILE A 76 -25.00 4.37 -5.07
C ILE A 76 -25.16 4.90 -6.49
N GLN A 77 -26.20 5.68 -6.73
CA GLN A 77 -26.47 6.31 -8.04
C GLN A 77 -25.34 7.25 -8.42
N ALA A 78 -24.91 8.14 -7.53
CA ALA A 78 -23.82 9.07 -7.74
C ALA A 78 -22.50 8.36 -8.06
N ARG A 79 -22.14 7.31 -7.29
CA ARG A 79 -20.93 6.51 -7.56
C ARG A 79 -20.96 5.83 -8.93
N ASN A 80 -22.12 5.24 -9.31
CA ASN A 80 -22.25 4.61 -10.62
C ASN A 80 -22.18 5.64 -11.75
N LEU A 81 -22.79 6.81 -11.56
CA LEU A 81 -22.72 7.89 -12.54
C LEU A 81 -21.31 8.48 -12.65
N SER A 82 -20.62 8.70 -11.54
CA SER A 82 -19.21 9.15 -11.54
C SER A 82 -18.32 8.17 -12.31
N TYR A 83 -18.54 6.87 -12.15
CA TYR A 83 -17.80 5.86 -12.92
C TYR A 83 -18.08 5.96 -14.43
N LEU A 84 -19.33 6.19 -14.83
CA LEU A 84 -19.69 6.38 -16.24
C LEU A 84 -19.08 7.66 -16.81
N VAL A 85 -19.08 8.76 -16.03
CA VAL A 85 -18.40 10.01 -16.39
C VAL A 85 -16.91 9.76 -16.62
N GLU A 86 -16.24 9.10 -15.68
CA GLU A 86 -14.83 8.73 -15.79
C GLU A 86 -14.54 7.87 -17.03
N LEU A 87 -15.42 6.90 -17.34
CA LEU A 87 -15.28 6.06 -18.53
C LEU A 87 -15.36 6.88 -19.83
N VAL A 88 -16.28 7.85 -19.92
CA VAL A 88 -16.37 8.77 -21.05
C VAL A 88 -15.13 9.65 -21.16
N GLN A 89 -14.64 10.19 -20.04
CA GLN A 89 -13.40 10.99 -20.00
C GLN A 89 -12.19 10.16 -20.47
N LEU A 90 -12.07 8.91 -20.02
CA LEU A 90 -10.99 8.01 -20.46
C LEU A 90 -11.11 7.70 -21.96
N GLN A 91 -12.33 7.51 -22.48
CA GLN A 91 -12.55 7.30 -23.90
C GLN A 91 -12.09 8.51 -24.71
N GLN A 92 -12.55 9.72 -24.36
CA GLN A 92 -12.17 10.96 -25.05
C GLN A 92 -10.67 11.21 -24.96
N ALA A 93 -10.05 10.99 -23.78
CA ALA A 93 -8.62 11.13 -23.60
C ALA A 93 -7.82 10.10 -24.44
N ALA A 94 -8.34 8.89 -24.62
CA ALA A 94 -7.72 7.90 -25.50
C ALA A 94 -7.82 8.34 -26.97
N ASP A 95 -8.97 8.88 -27.40
CA ASP A 95 -9.18 9.41 -28.75
C ASP A 95 -8.22 10.58 -29.04
N ASP A 96 -8.06 11.53 -28.10
CA ASP A 96 -7.14 12.67 -28.20
C ASP A 96 -5.66 12.21 -28.30
N LEU A 97 -5.31 11.09 -27.65
CA LEU A 97 -3.98 10.48 -27.74
C LEU A 97 -3.80 9.56 -28.95
N GLY A 98 -4.85 9.41 -29.81
CA GLY A 98 -4.83 8.50 -30.95
C GLY A 98 -4.79 7.02 -30.54
N ILE A 99 -5.33 6.69 -29.37
CA ILE A 99 -5.34 5.34 -28.82
C ILE A 99 -6.63 4.63 -29.20
N GLU A 100 -6.54 3.62 -30.04
CA GLU A 100 -7.65 2.72 -30.34
C GLU A 100 -7.73 1.59 -29.31
N VAL A 101 -8.88 1.41 -28.68
CA VAL A 101 -9.19 0.27 -27.78
C VAL A 101 -10.11 -0.69 -28.51
N THR A 102 -9.54 -1.80 -28.97
CA THR A 102 -10.26 -2.82 -29.74
C THR A 102 -10.80 -3.92 -28.85
N ASP A 103 -11.88 -4.59 -29.30
CA ASP A 103 -12.40 -5.81 -28.65
C ASP A 103 -11.34 -6.91 -28.51
N GLU A 104 -10.39 -6.98 -29.44
CA GLU A 104 -9.27 -7.90 -29.39
C GLU A 104 -8.36 -7.60 -28.20
N ALA A 105 -8.05 -6.34 -27.91
CA ALA A 105 -7.25 -5.94 -26.77
C ALA A 105 -7.94 -6.33 -25.45
N VAL A 106 -9.25 -6.13 -25.36
CA VAL A 106 -10.06 -6.53 -24.21
C VAL A 106 -10.07 -8.06 -24.04
N ALA A 107 -10.30 -8.80 -25.14
CA ALA A 107 -10.27 -10.27 -25.14
C ALA A 107 -8.87 -10.81 -24.75
N LYS A 108 -7.80 -10.17 -25.19
CA LYS A 108 -6.42 -10.53 -24.84
C LYS A 108 -6.18 -10.38 -23.34
N LEU A 109 -6.68 -9.31 -22.72
CA LEU A 109 -6.60 -9.12 -21.26
C LEU A 109 -7.42 -10.17 -20.52
N GLU A 110 -8.65 -10.46 -20.96
CA GLU A 110 -9.47 -11.53 -20.39
C GLU A 110 -8.77 -12.88 -20.44
N ASN A 111 -8.24 -13.28 -21.61
CA ASN A 111 -7.54 -14.55 -21.78
C ASN A 111 -6.29 -14.65 -20.91
N ARG A 112 -5.53 -13.54 -20.77
CA ARG A 112 -4.38 -13.46 -19.84
C ARG A 112 -4.83 -13.68 -18.38
N THR A 113 -5.94 -13.06 -17.99
CA THR A 113 -6.52 -13.20 -16.66
C THR A 113 -6.96 -14.65 -16.40
N ILE A 114 -7.64 -15.27 -17.38
CA ILE A 114 -8.06 -16.68 -17.30
C ILE A 114 -6.82 -17.57 -17.12
N LYS A 115 -5.80 -17.37 -17.94
CA LYS A 115 -4.56 -18.15 -17.86
C LYS A 115 -3.84 -17.99 -16.49
N SER A 116 -3.72 -16.76 -16.01
CA SER A 116 -2.90 -16.46 -14.80
C SER A 116 -3.62 -16.69 -13.48
N LYS A 117 -4.96 -16.55 -13.43
CA LYS A 117 -5.77 -16.60 -12.20
C LYS A 117 -6.62 -17.87 -12.08
N PHE A 118 -6.86 -18.54 -13.19
CA PHE A 118 -7.73 -19.71 -13.29
C PHE A 118 -7.05 -20.88 -14.00
N ASP A 119 -5.72 -20.85 -14.18
CA ASP A 119 -4.91 -21.89 -14.83
C ASP A 119 -5.43 -22.24 -16.25
N GLY A 120 -6.08 -21.28 -16.93
CA GLY A 120 -6.67 -21.46 -18.24
C GLY A 120 -8.11 -22.01 -18.22
N ASP A 121 -8.67 -22.33 -17.05
CA ASP A 121 -10.03 -22.86 -16.91
C ASP A 121 -11.07 -21.74 -17.06
N ARG A 122 -11.64 -21.63 -18.29
CA ARG A 122 -12.71 -20.68 -18.61
C ARG A 122 -13.99 -20.99 -17.85
N ALA A 123 -14.31 -22.25 -17.56
CA ALA A 123 -15.53 -22.59 -16.84
C ALA A 123 -15.44 -22.14 -15.37
N GLU A 124 -14.30 -22.30 -14.72
CA GLU A 124 -14.07 -21.78 -13.37
C GLU A 124 -14.13 -20.23 -13.36
N TYR A 125 -13.56 -19.57 -14.37
CA TYR A 125 -13.66 -18.13 -14.55
C TYR A 125 -15.12 -17.65 -14.65
N VAL A 126 -15.92 -18.27 -15.55
CA VAL A 126 -17.34 -17.91 -15.70
C VAL A 126 -18.13 -18.16 -14.41
N LYS A 127 -17.85 -19.27 -13.71
CA LYS A 127 -18.45 -19.55 -12.41
C LYS A 127 -18.08 -18.49 -11.37
N ALA A 128 -16.84 -18.02 -11.37
CA ALA A 128 -16.39 -16.97 -10.47
C ALA A 128 -17.08 -15.63 -10.78
N LEU A 129 -17.23 -15.26 -12.04
CA LEU A 129 -17.96 -14.07 -12.46
C LEU A 129 -19.44 -14.15 -12.04
N LYS A 130 -20.11 -15.26 -12.33
CA LYS A 130 -21.50 -15.48 -11.91
C LYS A 130 -21.67 -15.34 -10.40
N LYS A 131 -20.74 -15.89 -9.61
CA LYS A 131 -20.73 -15.73 -8.16
C LYS A 131 -20.52 -14.26 -7.75
N ALA A 132 -19.82 -13.47 -8.56
CA ALA A 132 -19.60 -12.04 -8.37
C ALA A 132 -20.76 -11.17 -8.90
N GLY A 133 -21.77 -11.77 -9.55
CA GLY A 133 -22.94 -11.06 -10.09
C GLY A 133 -22.76 -10.54 -11.52
N TYR A 134 -21.73 -10.98 -12.23
CA TYR A 134 -21.43 -10.55 -13.59
C TYR A 134 -21.62 -11.66 -14.61
N THR A 135 -22.03 -11.28 -15.83
CA THR A 135 -21.76 -12.08 -17.02
C THR A 135 -20.36 -11.76 -17.57
N PRO A 136 -19.75 -12.63 -18.39
CA PRO A 136 -18.48 -12.30 -19.05
C PRO A 136 -18.56 -11.02 -19.88
N GLU A 137 -19.65 -10.79 -20.59
CA GLU A 137 -19.87 -9.60 -21.40
C GLU A 137 -19.93 -8.32 -20.53
N GLN A 138 -20.72 -8.34 -19.46
CA GLN A 138 -20.78 -7.22 -18.53
C GLN A 138 -19.40 -6.92 -17.94
N TYR A 139 -18.63 -7.95 -17.55
CA TYR A 139 -17.31 -7.77 -16.98
C TYR A 139 -16.30 -7.23 -18.00
N ARG A 140 -16.43 -7.60 -19.28
CA ARG A 140 -15.64 -6.99 -20.36
C ARG A 140 -15.93 -5.51 -20.49
N LYS A 141 -17.20 -5.12 -20.56
CA LYS A 141 -17.61 -3.72 -20.71
C LYS A 141 -17.29 -2.84 -19.51
N THR A 142 -17.31 -3.40 -18.31
CA THR A 142 -17.08 -2.63 -17.08
C THR A 142 -15.63 -2.65 -16.64
N ALA A 143 -15.04 -3.80 -16.41
CA ALA A 143 -13.72 -3.92 -15.80
C ALA A 143 -12.57 -3.99 -16.82
N TYR A 144 -12.72 -4.82 -17.87
CA TYR A 144 -11.60 -4.99 -18.81
C TYR A 144 -11.46 -3.82 -19.77
N LEU A 145 -12.57 -3.24 -20.23
CA LEU A 145 -12.50 -2.04 -21.08
C LEU A 145 -11.79 -0.90 -20.37
N TYR A 146 -12.19 -0.61 -19.13
CA TYR A 146 -11.53 0.39 -18.29
C TYR A 146 -10.03 0.10 -18.09
N ALA A 147 -9.69 -1.16 -17.77
CA ALA A 147 -8.30 -1.55 -17.56
C ALA A 147 -7.44 -1.42 -18.83
N VAL A 148 -8.01 -1.68 -20.01
CA VAL A 148 -7.30 -1.52 -21.28
C VAL A 148 -7.09 -0.04 -21.61
N PHE A 149 -8.11 0.83 -21.42
CA PHE A 149 -7.94 2.28 -21.56
C PHE A 149 -6.84 2.79 -20.65
N SER A 150 -6.97 2.56 -19.35
CA SER A 150 -5.98 3.03 -18.35
C SER A 150 -4.56 2.57 -18.66
N SER A 151 -4.39 1.29 -19.06
CA SER A 151 -3.06 0.75 -19.41
C SER A 151 -2.47 1.37 -20.67
N LYS A 152 -3.28 1.60 -21.70
CA LYS A 152 -2.82 2.21 -22.96
C LYS A 152 -2.51 3.69 -22.78
N ILE A 153 -3.37 4.44 -22.06
CA ILE A 153 -3.14 5.84 -21.70
C ILE A 153 -1.86 5.96 -20.88
N PHE A 154 -1.68 5.16 -19.83
CA PHE A 154 -0.45 5.15 -19.02
C PHE A 154 0.78 4.96 -19.91
N THR A 155 0.72 4.00 -20.84
CA THR A 155 1.84 3.72 -21.74
C THR A 155 2.12 4.89 -22.68
N ALA A 156 1.08 5.52 -23.25
CA ALA A 156 1.23 6.65 -24.16
C ALA A 156 1.77 7.90 -23.47
N VAL A 157 1.23 8.24 -22.31
CA VAL A 157 1.64 9.41 -21.51
C VAL A 157 3.07 9.26 -21.01
N THR A 158 3.47 8.04 -20.63
CA THR A 158 4.79 7.83 -20.01
C THR A 158 5.86 7.25 -20.98
N LYS A 159 5.57 7.20 -22.28
CA LYS A 159 6.47 6.58 -23.28
C LYS A 159 7.88 7.20 -23.34
N ASP A 160 7.94 8.51 -23.15
CA ASP A 160 9.17 9.30 -23.27
C ASP A 160 9.87 9.51 -21.91
N VAL A 161 9.30 8.99 -20.82
CA VAL A 161 9.89 9.05 -19.48
C VAL A 161 11.13 8.16 -19.43
N THR A 162 12.27 8.75 -19.11
CA THR A 162 13.55 8.07 -19.02
C THR A 162 14.26 8.33 -17.69
N VAL A 163 15.21 7.46 -17.36
CA VAL A 163 16.11 7.62 -16.21
C VAL A 163 17.54 7.52 -16.72
N THR A 164 18.32 8.56 -16.45
CA THR A 164 19.72 8.64 -16.85
C THR A 164 20.63 7.82 -15.92
N PRO A 165 21.80 7.38 -16.38
CA PRO A 165 22.79 6.72 -15.51
C PRO A 165 23.21 7.60 -14.33
N GLN A 166 23.27 8.92 -14.53
CA GLN A 166 23.64 9.88 -13.49
C GLN A 166 22.63 9.88 -12.34
N GLU A 167 21.32 9.91 -12.64
CA GLU A 167 20.26 9.85 -11.61
C GLU A 167 20.31 8.54 -10.82
N VAL A 168 20.62 7.43 -11.48
CA VAL A 168 20.78 6.12 -10.81
C VAL A 168 21.94 6.15 -9.83
N LEU A 169 23.07 6.75 -10.22
CA LEU A 169 24.26 6.87 -9.38
C LEU A 169 24.02 7.81 -8.20
N GLU A 170 23.37 8.95 -8.43
CA GLU A 170 23.00 9.92 -7.39
C GLU A 170 22.08 9.28 -6.34
N TYR A 171 21.06 8.56 -6.80
CA TYR A 171 20.16 7.85 -5.91
C TYR A 171 20.88 6.79 -5.07
N TYR A 172 21.74 5.98 -5.70
CA TYR A 172 22.55 5.00 -4.98
C TYR A 172 23.44 5.65 -3.94
N THR A 173 24.13 6.73 -4.30
CA THR A 173 25.04 7.45 -3.39
C THR A 173 24.32 8.00 -2.18
N ALA A 174 23.12 8.58 -2.39
CA ALA A 174 22.29 9.12 -1.31
C ALA A 174 21.65 8.02 -0.44
N ASN A 175 21.51 6.80 -0.96
CA ASN A 175 20.75 5.71 -0.31
C ASN A 175 21.59 4.45 -0.08
N GLN A 176 22.92 4.51 -0.05
CA GLN A 176 23.81 3.35 0.07
C GLN A 176 23.44 2.40 1.21
N ALA A 177 23.04 2.94 2.35
CA ALA A 177 22.66 2.15 3.52
C ALA A 177 21.47 1.20 3.27
N GLN A 178 20.58 1.53 2.32
CA GLN A 178 19.42 0.71 1.97
C GLN A 178 19.80 -0.50 1.10
N TYR A 179 20.96 -0.47 0.46
CA TYR A 179 21.45 -1.51 -0.44
C TYR A 179 22.54 -2.37 0.18
N GLY A 180 22.60 -2.44 1.50
CA GLY A 180 23.61 -3.18 2.21
C GLY A 180 23.04 -4.02 3.34
N THR A 181 23.95 -4.66 4.05
CA THR A 181 23.63 -5.23 5.35
C THR A 181 24.02 -4.23 6.44
N PRO A 182 23.13 -3.91 7.37
CA PRO A 182 23.47 -3.06 8.49
C PRO A 182 24.56 -3.71 9.35
N ARG A 183 25.21 -2.90 10.14
CA ARG A 183 26.14 -3.37 11.17
C ARG A 183 25.39 -4.29 12.14
N SER A 184 26.02 -5.42 12.50
CA SER A 184 25.41 -6.37 13.43
C SER A 184 26.44 -6.92 14.41
N ARG A 185 25.95 -7.44 15.53
CA ARG A 185 26.78 -8.05 16.55
C ARG A 185 26.01 -9.09 17.32
N ASP A 186 26.61 -10.27 17.49
CA ASP A 186 26.05 -11.30 18.34
C ASP A 186 26.50 -11.09 19.79
N VAL A 187 25.50 -11.08 20.68
CA VAL A 187 25.70 -10.86 22.13
C VAL A 187 25.01 -11.99 22.90
N ARG A 188 25.31 -12.09 24.20
CA ARG A 188 24.43 -12.75 25.17
C ARG A 188 24.03 -11.75 26.23
N HIS A 189 22.84 -11.86 26.79
CA HIS A 189 22.36 -10.94 27.78
C HIS A 189 21.53 -11.59 28.87
N ILE A 190 21.41 -10.89 30.00
CA ILE A 190 20.54 -11.24 31.13
C ILE A 190 19.61 -10.05 31.35
N LEU A 191 18.32 -10.24 31.20
CA LEU A 191 17.31 -9.23 31.56
C LEU A 191 16.88 -9.43 33.00
N ILE A 192 17.20 -8.47 33.85
CA ILE A 192 16.76 -8.43 35.24
C ILE A 192 15.52 -7.55 35.37
N GLN A 193 14.40 -8.23 35.70
CA GLN A 193 13.12 -7.58 35.88
C GLN A 193 12.52 -8.07 37.22
N VAL A 194 12.54 -7.21 38.24
CA VAL A 194 11.79 -7.42 39.48
C VAL A 194 10.44 -6.70 39.31
N LYS A 195 9.36 -7.35 39.68
CA LYS A 195 8.01 -6.78 39.60
C LYS A 195 7.55 -6.36 41.01
N ASP A 196 6.84 -5.24 41.06
CA ASP A 196 6.11 -4.80 42.25
C ASP A 196 4.82 -5.63 42.47
N LYS A 197 4.09 -5.33 43.52
CA LYS A 197 2.81 -5.99 43.85
C LYS A 197 1.72 -5.82 42.78
N ASP A 198 1.81 -4.79 41.97
CA ASP A 198 0.85 -4.45 40.92
C ASP A 198 1.30 -5.01 39.55
N GLY A 199 2.44 -5.73 39.51
CA GLY A 199 2.98 -6.37 38.31
C GLY A 199 3.84 -5.48 37.44
N ASN A 200 4.09 -4.22 37.83
CA ASN A 200 4.97 -3.29 37.11
C ASN A 200 6.42 -3.55 37.43
N VAL A 201 7.33 -3.07 36.57
CA VAL A 201 8.76 -3.17 36.81
C VAL A 201 9.19 -2.25 37.93
N ASP A 202 9.67 -2.83 39.06
CA ASP A 202 10.36 -2.09 40.08
C ASP A 202 11.81 -1.87 39.64
N PHE A 203 12.07 -0.70 39.11
CA PHE A 203 13.41 -0.35 38.61
C PHE A 203 14.48 -0.25 39.73
N ALA A 204 14.11 0.10 40.95
CA ALA A 204 15.06 0.17 42.07
C ALA A 204 15.52 -1.24 42.50
N ALA A 205 14.54 -2.13 42.71
CA ALA A 205 14.84 -3.53 43.03
C ALA A 205 15.52 -4.26 41.85
N SER A 206 15.13 -3.97 40.63
CA SER A 206 15.77 -4.51 39.43
C SER A 206 17.24 -4.06 39.32
N LYS A 207 17.53 -2.79 39.63
CA LYS A 207 18.90 -2.26 39.63
C LYS A 207 19.77 -2.96 40.66
N ALA A 208 19.28 -3.04 41.90
CA ALA A 208 20.04 -3.70 43.00
C ALA A 208 20.34 -5.15 42.64
N LYS A 209 19.35 -5.87 42.05
CA LYS A 209 19.54 -7.25 41.62
C LYS A 209 20.51 -7.37 40.43
N ALA A 210 20.46 -6.43 39.48
CA ALA A 210 21.39 -6.40 38.35
C ALA A 210 22.85 -6.13 38.82
N ASP A 211 23.02 -5.26 39.78
CA ASP A 211 24.36 -5.02 40.40
C ASP A 211 24.91 -6.29 41.06
N ASP A 212 24.07 -7.04 41.78
CA ASP A 212 24.44 -8.32 42.41
C ASP A 212 24.85 -9.35 41.34
N VAL A 213 24.05 -9.51 40.27
CA VAL A 213 24.36 -10.44 39.17
C VAL A 213 25.63 -9.99 38.43
N TYR A 214 25.82 -8.70 38.23
CA TYR A 214 27.04 -8.16 37.63
C TYR A 214 28.28 -8.50 38.49
N ALA A 215 28.19 -8.35 39.80
CA ALA A 215 29.29 -8.73 40.72
C ALA A 215 29.62 -10.22 40.62
N GLN A 216 28.63 -11.09 40.51
CA GLN A 216 28.84 -12.54 40.30
C GLN A 216 29.56 -12.81 38.97
N LEU A 217 29.16 -12.15 37.87
CA LEU A 217 29.85 -12.27 36.57
C LEU A 217 31.30 -11.80 36.65
N LYS A 218 31.58 -10.69 37.35
CA LYS A 218 32.93 -10.18 37.57
C LYS A 218 33.79 -11.09 38.45
N ALA A 219 33.16 -11.90 39.29
CA ALA A 219 33.79 -12.95 40.09
C ALA A 219 34.01 -14.28 39.31
N GLY A 220 33.61 -14.34 38.02
CA GLY A 220 33.85 -15.50 37.17
C GLY A 220 32.69 -16.51 37.14
N ALA A 221 31.51 -16.13 37.62
CA ALA A 221 30.35 -17.01 37.51
C ALA A 221 29.96 -17.28 36.03
N ASP A 222 29.47 -18.47 35.74
CA ASP A 222 29.05 -18.87 34.39
C ASP A 222 27.84 -18.05 33.91
N PHE A 223 28.00 -17.39 32.79
CA PHE A 223 27.00 -16.48 32.25
C PHE A 223 25.68 -17.22 31.92
N ALA A 224 25.76 -18.41 31.30
CA ALA A 224 24.57 -19.18 30.89
C ALA A 224 23.80 -19.71 32.11
N ALA A 225 24.53 -20.08 33.19
CA ALA A 225 23.89 -20.44 34.45
C ALA A 225 23.13 -19.26 35.07
N LEU A 226 23.69 -18.05 35.00
CA LEU A 226 23.02 -16.84 35.51
C LEU A 226 21.85 -16.43 34.60
N VAL A 227 21.94 -16.59 33.26
CA VAL A 227 20.81 -16.41 32.34
C VAL A 227 19.65 -17.29 32.77
N LYS A 228 19.90 -18.60 32.94
CA LYS A 228 18.87 -19.57 33.33
C LYS A 228 18.24 -19.23 34.68
N LYS A 229 19.02 -18.69 35.59
CA LYS A 229 18.59 -18.39 36.97
C LYS A 229 17.84 -17.07 37.10
N TYR A 230 18.22 -16.05 36.32
CA TYR A 230 17.80 -14.67 36.59
C TYR A 230 17.16 -13.96 35.40
N SER A 231 17.33 -14.42 34.16
CA SER A 231 16.82 -13.69 33.01
C SER A 231 15.33 -13.76 32.90
N ALA A 232 14.68 -12.61 32.80
CA ALA A 232 13.28 -12.46 32.50
C ALA A 232 12.97 -12.55 30.98
N ASP A 233 14.02 -12.55 30.13
CA ASP A 233 13.86 -12.75 28.69
C ASP A 233 13.74 -14.25 28.36
N THR A 234 12.51 -14.76 28.39
CA THR A 234 12.23 -16.19 28.12
C THR A 234 12.58 -16.61 26.71
N GLY A 235 12.68 -15.67 25.76
CA GLY A 235 12.99 -15.95 24.36
C GLY A 235 14.42 -16.41 24.13
N SER A 236 15.38 -15.90 24.93
CA SER A 236 16.81 -16.22 24.78
C SER A 236 17.37 -17.19 25.85
N VAL A 237 16.61 -17.46 26.91
CA VAL A 237 17.09 -18.32 28.04
C VAL A 237 17.56 -19.69 27.56
N ALA A 238 16.83 -20.32 26.66
CA ALA A 238 17.16 -21.68 26.14
C ALA A 238 18.53 -21.68 25.43
N ASP A 239 18.91 -20.58 24.79
CA ASP A 239 20.14 -20.41 24.02
C ASP A 239 21.25 -19.71 24.84
N GLY A 240 21.12 -19.69 26.18
CA GLY A 240 22.08 -19.05 27.08
C GLY A 240 22.14 -17.53 26.96
N GLY A 241 21.03 -16.90 26.65
CA GLY A 241 20.87 -15.46 26.51
C GLY A 241 21.35 -14.90 25.16
N LYS A 242 21.59 -15.73 24.15
CA LYS A 242 22.08 -15.29 22.83
C LYS A 242 21.05 -14.42 22.10
N TYR A 243 21.53 -13.32 21.51
CA TYR A 243 20.74 -12.38 20.74
C TYR A 243 21.60 -11.71 19.66
N SER A 244 21.08 -11.59 18.44
CA SER A 244 21.77 -10.88 17.36
C SER A 244 21.25 -9.45 17.28
N VAL A 245 22.11 -8.50 17.57
CA VAL A 245 21.82 -7.05 17.49
C VAL A 245 22.13 -6.57 16.09
N VAL A 246 21.10 -6.04 15.41
CA VAL A 246 21.23 -5.42 14.10
C VAL A 246 20.94 -3.93 14.24
N GLU A 247 21.87 -3.08 13.79
CA GLU A 247 21.78 -1.63 13.93
C GLU A 247 20.48 -1.08 13.35
N GLY A 248 19.72 -0.33 14.19
CA GLY A 248 18.45 0.26 13.82
C GLY A 248 17.28 -0.72 13.67
N GLN A 249 17.44 -1.99 14.08
CA GLN A 249 16.41 -3.01 13.89
C GLN A 249 16.12 -3.80 15.17
N GLY A 250 14.90 -3.67 15.67
CA GLY A 250 14.33 -4.60 16.67
C GLY A 250 14.84 -4.48 18.11
N THR A 251 15.87 -3.67 18.39
CA THR A 251 16.40 -3.44 19.73
C THR A 251 16.13 -2.02 20.22
N VAL A 252 15.96 -1.87 21.54
CA VAL A 252 15.87 -0.52 22.13
C VAL A 252 17.24 0.16 22.11
N ALA A 253 17.24 1.49 21.92
CA ALA A 253 18.44 2.27 21.65
C ALA A 253 19.54 2.11 22.71
N GLU A 254 19.16 2.02 23.99
CA GLU A 254 20.10 1.87 25.10
C GLU A 254 20.83 0.52 25.05
N PHE A 255 20.11 -0.55 24.70
CA PHE A 255 20.69 -1.89 24.55
C PHE A 255 21.62 -1.93 23.33
N GLU A 256 21.17 -1.43 22.19
CA GLU A 256 21.95 -1.40 20.95
C GLU A 256 23.26 -0.61 21.15
N LYS A 257 23.14 0.60 21.73
CA LYS A 257 24.31 1.43 22.04
C LYS A 257 25.33 0.71 22.93
N ALA A 258 24.87 0.02 23.97
CA ALA A 258 25.76 -0.73 24.86
C ALA A 258 26.39 -1.92 24.11
N ALA A 259 25.62 -2.69 23.37
CA ALA A 259 26.10 -3.86 22.63
C ALA A 259 27.25 -3.51 21.66
N PHE A 260 27.15 -2.37 20.98
CA PHE A 260 28.18 -1.94 20.03
C PHE A 260 29.38 -1.19 20.66
N ALA A 261 29.26 -0.70 21.89
CA ALA A 261 30.33 0.03 22.57
C ALA A 261 31.33 -0.86 23.34
N LEU A 262 30.92 -2.08 23.72
CA LEU A 262 31.72 -2.99 24.51
C LEU A 262 32.80 -3.69 23.68
N ALA A 263 33.91 -4.06 24.32
CA ALA A 263 34.84 -5.02 23.73
C ALA A 263 34.24 -6.43 23.71
N THR A 264 34.73 -7.28 22.81
CA THR A 264 34.31 -8.69 22.75
C THR A 264 34.64 -9.38 24.08
N HIS A 265 33.69 -10.09 24.66
CA HIS A 265 33.72 -10.73 25.99
C HIS A 265 33.74 -9.74 27.19
N GLU A 266 33.52 -8.45 26.95
CA GLU A 266 33.34 -7.48 28.04
C GLU A 266 31.86 -7.52 28.50
N VAL A 267 31.65 -7.69 29.80
CA VAL A 267 30.31 -7.60 30.40
C VAL A 267 29.99 -6.15 30.74
N SER A 268 28.85 -5.65 30.24
CA SER A 268 28.37 -4.30 30.54
C SER A 268 28.09 -4.10 32.04
N LYS A 269 28.19 -2.85 32.51
CA LYS A 269 27.42 -2.45 33.69
C LYS A 269 25.93 -2.59 33.42
N PRO A 270 25.05 -2.66 34.46
CA PRO A 270 23.61 -2.74 34.23
C PRO A 270 23.07 -1.62 33.32
N VAL A 271 22.54 -1.97 32.17
CA VAL A 271 21.98 -1.06 31.16
C VAL A 271 20.47 -0.96 31.38
N LYS A 272 19.97 0.22 31.71
CA LYS A 272 18.52 0.46 31.90
C LYS A 272 17.80 0.58 30.57
N THR A 273 16.69 -0.13 30.45
CA THR A 273 15.72 0.00 29.33
C THR A 273 14.30 0.05 29.90
N GLN A 274 13.30 0.20 29.04
CA GLN A 274 11.89 0.11 29.45
C GLN A 274 11.50 -1.27 30.05
N PHE A 275 12.27 -2.32 29.76
CA PHE A 275 11.98 -3.69 30.21
C PHE A 275 12.62 -4.04 31.56
N GLY A 276 13.57 -3.24 32.04
CA GLY A 276 14.36 -3.53 33.23
C GLY A 276 15.84 -3.18 33.05
N TYR A 277 16.70 -3.98 33.66
CA TYR A 277 18.16 -3.82 33.51
C TYR A 277 18.77 -5.01 32.79
N HIS A 278 19.59 -4.74 31.78
CA HIS A 278 20.31 -5.75 31.02
C HIS A 278 21.80 -5.79 31.41
N LEU A 279 22.32 -7.02 31.50
CA LEU A 279 23.77 -7.27 31.49
C LEU A 279 24.06 -7.88 30.11
N ILE A 280 24.94 -7.24 29.35
CA ILE A 280 25.20 -7.55 27.96
C ILE A 280 26.66 -7.93 27.79
N GLU A 281 26.93 -9.01 27.07
CA GLU A 281 28.29 -9.42 26.71
C GLU A 281 28.34 -9.74 25.23
N PRO A 282 29.09 -9.02 24.41
CA PRO A 282 29.34 -9.41 23.03
C PRO A 282 30.15 -10.72 22.97
N ILE A 283 29.65 -11.66 22.16
CA ILE A 283 30.32 -12.99 21.99
C ILE A 283 31.14 -13.05 20.71
N GLU A 284 30.92 -12.11 19.80
CA GLU A 284 31.69 -11.96 18.56
C GLU A 284 32.04 -10.48 18.32
N ASP A 285 32.99 -10.27 17.42
CA ASP A 285 33.30 -8.91 16.94
C ASP A 285 32.16 -8.36 16.09
N THR A 286 32.08 -7.02 16.07
CA THR A 286 31.08 -6.35 15.25
C THR A 286 31.29 -6.64 13.77
N LYS A 287 30.27 -7.21 13.12
CA LYS A 287 30.18 -7.33 11.67
C LYS A 287 29.88 -5.94 11.11
N LYS A 288 30.79 -5.40 10.32
CA LYS A 288 30.65 -4.04 9.76
C LYS A 288 29.50 -4.00 8.77
N ALA A 289 28.85 -2.85 8.68
CA ALA A 289 27.91 -2.58 7.59
C ALA A 289 28.62 -2.77 6.24
N THR A 290 27.91 -3.39 5.29
CA THR A 290 28.42 -3.55 3.93
C THR A 290 27.39 -2.98 2.96
N ALA A 291 27.85 -2.23 1.95
CA ALA A 291 27.00 -1.81 0.83
C ALA A 291 27.17 -2.82 -0.30
N GLN A 292 26.07 -3.16 -0.99
CA GLN A 292 26.18 -3.90 -2.24
C GLN A 292 26.83 -2.99 -3.30
N PRO A 293 27.75 -3.52 -4.13
CA PRO A 293 28.33 -2.74 -5.22
C PRO A 293 27.24 -2.18 -6.15
N PHE A 294 27.48 -0.96 -6.64
CA PHE A 294 26.55 -0.24 -7.54
C PHE A 294 26.09 -1.10 -8.72
N GLU A 295 27.00 -1.85 -9.31
CA GLU A 295 26.77 -2.70 -10.49
C GLU A 295 25.70 -3.79 -10.23
N LYS A 296 25.55 -4.23 -8.97
CA LYS A 296 24.55 -5.24 -8.59
C LYS A 296 23.16 -4.66 -8.41
N VAL A 297 23.05 -3.38 -8.09
CA VAL A 297 21.78 -2.73 -7.73
C VAL A 297 21.32 -1.70 -8.76
N GLN A 298 22.17 -1.26 -9.69
CA GLN A 298 21.87 -0.22 -10.66
C GLN A 298 20.61 -0.51 -11.50
N ALA A 299 20.39 -1.76 -11.91
CA ALA A 299 19.24 -2.13 -12.72
C ALA A 299 17.92 -2.01 -11.91
N SER A 300 17.92 -2.43 -10.64
CA SER A 300 16.76 -2.30 -9.75
C SER A 300 16.48 -0.85 -9.38
N ILE A 301 17.51 -0.05 -9.13
CA ILE A 301 17.38 1.40 -8.89
C ILE A 301 16.81 2.10 -10.12
N LYS A 302 17.33 1.79 -11.32
CA LYS A 302 16.78 2.34 -12.57
C LYS A 302 15.31 2.02 -12.75
N ALA A 303 14.91 0.77 -12.49
CA ALA A 303 13.50 0.37 -12.56
C ALA A 303 12.62 1.10 -11.54
N LEU A 304 13.11 1.26 -10.30
CA LEU A 304 12.43 2.02 -9.25
C LEU A 304 12.21 3.48 -9.66
N LEU A 305 13.29 4.17 -10.07
CA LEU A 305 13.22 5.58 -10.47
C LEU A 305 12.33 5.78 -11.70
N LEU A 306 12.42 4.86 -12.68
CA LEU A 306 11.56 4.90 -13.86
C LEU A 306 10.08 4.78 -13.48
N GLN A 307 9.74 3.88 -12.55
CA GLN A 307 8.36 3.75 -12.08
C GLN A 307 7.90 4.99 -11.31
N GLN A 308 8.75 5.57 -10.47
CA GLN A 308 8.44 6.82 -9.75
C GLN A 308 8.17 7.97 -10.73
N LYS A 309 9.07 8.21 -11.69
CA LYS A 309 8.89 9.26 -12.71
C LYS A 309 7.64 9.04 -13.57
N ARG A 310 7.34 7.79 -13.93
CA ARG A 310 6.10 7.49 -14.67
C ARG A 310 4.85 7.76 -13.83
N ASN A 311 4.89 7.46 -12.54
CA ASN A 311 3.78 7.78 -11.65
C ASN A 311 3.60 9.30 -11.49
N GLU A 312 4.69 10.05 -11.40
CA GLU A 312 4.65 11.53 -11.36
C GLU A 312 4.07 12.11 -12.66
N GLU A 313 4.52 11.61 -13.81
CA GLU A 313 4.03 12.07 -15.11
C GLU A 313 2.54 11.76 -15.31
N ILE A 314 2.08 10.57 -14.94
CA ILE A 314 0.66 10.24 -15.05
C ILE A 314 -0.19 11.06 -14.07
N GLN A 315 0.30 11.36 -12.87
CA GLN A 315 -0.41 12.23 -11.92
C GLN A 315 -0.55 13.65 -12.48
N LYS A 316 0.53 14.20 -13.05
CA LYS A 316 0.50 15.52 -13.70
C LYS A 316 -0.52 15.51 -14.84
N TRP A 317 -0.48 14.51 -15.70
CA TRP A 317 -1.44 14.38 -16.80
C TRP A 317 -2.89 14.29 -16.31
N VAL A 318 -3.15 13.54 -15.22
CA VAL A 318 -4.48 13.47 -14.61
C VAL A 318 -4.97 14.82 -14.13
N GLU A 319 -4.13 15.61 -13.49
CA GLU A 319 -4.50 16.98 -13.06
C GLU A 319 -4.77 17.90 -14.26
N GLU A 320 -4.00 17.78 -15.33
CA GLU A 320 -4.25 18.51 -16.59
C GLU A 320 -5.61 18.10 -17.20
N GLN A 321 -5.94 16.81 -17.18
CA GLN A 321 -7.25 16.32 -17.66
C GLN A 321 -8.40 16.85 -16.78
N LYS A 322 -8.27 16.82 -15.45
CA LYS A 322 -9.29 17.38 -14.56
C LYS A 322 -9.57 18.84 -14.89
N ALA A 323 -8.53 19.65 -15.05
CA ALA A 323 -8.68 21.04 -15.43
C ALA A 323 -9.32 21.19 -16.82
N ALA A 324 -9.00 20.30 -17.76
CA ALA A 324 -9.58 20.33 -19.11
C ALA A 324 -11.08 20.00 -19.13
N TYR A 325 -11.58 19.25 -18.16
CA TYR A 325 -13.01 18.92 -18.02
C TYR A 325 -13.77 19.85 -17.07
N ASP A 326 -13.12 20.82 -16.47
CA ASP A 326 -13.79 21.80 -15.62
C ASP A 326 -14.86 22.57 -16.43
N GLY A 327 -16.08 22.62 -15.90
CA GLY A 327 -17.23 23.23 -16.57
C GLY A 327 -17.77 22.49 -17.80
N LYS A 328 -17.21 21.31 -18.17
CA LYS A 328 -17.64 20.54 -19.33
C LYS A 328 -18.52 19.31 -18.98
N ILE A 329 -18.88 19.18 -17.73
CA ILE A 329 -19.75 18.11 -17.26
C ILE A 329 -21.04 18.73 -16.75
N THR A 330 -22.16 18.38 -17.39
CA THR A 330 -23.50 18.84 -17.00
C THR A 330 -24.32 17.64 -16.58
N TYR A 331 -25.04 17.76 -15.47
CA TYR A 331 -25.90 16.71 -14.93
C TYR A 331 -27.37 17.10 -15.09
N ALA A 332 -28.22 16.13 -15.37
CA ALA A 332 -29.67 16.33 -15.29
C ALA A 332 -30.11 16.53 -13.84
N ALA A 333 -31.19 17.26 -13.63
CA ALA A 333 -31.74 17.53 -12.31
C ALA A 333 -31.97 16.24 -11.50
N GLY A 334 -31.39 16.19 -10.27
CA GLY A 334 -31.46 15.03 -9.38
C GLY A 334 -30.39 13.95 -9.64
N TYR A 335 -29.41 14.24 -10.51
CA TYR A 335 -28.26 13.37 -10.78
C TYR A 335 -26.92 14.02 -10.46
N GLU A 336 -26.94 15.25 -9.95
CA GLU A 336 -25.74 15.95 -9.53
C GLU A 336 -25.01 15.16 -8.44
N PRO A 337 -23.67 15.08 -8.50
CA PRO A 337 -22.92 14.47 -7.42
C PRO A 337 -23.12 15.26 -6.11
N PRO A 338 -23.14 14.59 -4.94
CA PRO A 338 -23.21 15.29 -3.67
C PRO A 338 -22.04 16.27 -3.57
N ALA A 339 -22.30 17.49 -3.07
CA ALA A 339 -21.27 18.48 -2.85
C ALA A 339 -20.15 17.88 -1.99
N VAL A 340 -18.93 17.94 -2.49
CA VAL A 340 -17.75 17.57 -1.68
C VAL A 340 -17.71 18.57 -0.52
N PRO A 341 -17.72 18.14 0.75
CA PRO A 341 -17.52 19.05 1.86
C PRO A 341 -16.19 19.78 1.64
N ASP A 342 -16.20 21.11 1.72
CA ASP A 342 -14.96 21.88 1.68
C ASP A 342 -13.96 21.28 2.67
N ALA A 343 -12.73 21.02 2.19
CA ALA A 343 -11.66 20.63 3.07
C ALA A 343 -11.58 21.62 4.24
N PRO A 344 -11.45 21.18 5.49
CA PRO A 344 -11.35 22.08 6.61
C PRO A 344 -10.20 23.04 6.31
N THR A 345 -10.55 24.33 6.15
CA THR A 345 -9.55 25.40 6.09
C THR A 345 -8.81 25.36 7.40
N ASP A 346 -7.56 24.90 7.40
CA ASP A 346 -6.64 25.07 8.52
C ASP A 346 -6.55 26.55 8.82
N THR A 347 -7.37 27.01 9.75
CA THR A 347 -7.17 28.31 10.42
C THR A 347 -5.97 28.12 11.33
N GLN A 348 -4.87 28.77 10.95
CA GLN A 348 -3.66 28.96 11.73
C GLN A 348 -3.95 29.59 13.11
#